data_4a5b25602c3a9d63a7cc3d7f8ff6fbf5
#
_entry.id   4a5b25602c3a9d63a7cc3d7f8ff6fbf5
#
_cell.length_a   1.000
_cell.length_b   1.000
_cell.length_c   1.000
_cell.angle_alpha   90.00
_cell.angle_beta   90.00
_cell.angle_gamma   90.00
#
_symmetry.space_group_name_H-M   'P 1'
#
loop_
_entity.id
_entity.type
_entity.pdbx_description
1 polymer ?
#
loop_
_entity_poly.entity_id
_entity_poly.type
_entity_poly.pdbx_seq_one_letter_code
_entity_poly.pdbx_strand_id
1 'polypeptide(L)'
;LVSSMKLLLDNLKDDDRVAIVVYAGAAGLVLPSTPVSEKSSIISALNRLSAGGSTAGGAGIKLAYDIAQQNFKENGNNRVILATDGDFNTGPSSTSDMVRLIEEKRDLGIYLTITGFGMGNYKDGRMEQISNAGNGNYFYIDNIREAKKVFVRELRANLFTIAKDVKIQVQFNPAKVHSYRLIGYE
;
A
#
# COMPACT_ATOMS: atom_id res chain seq x y z
N LEU A 1 -1.27 -10.76 -10.30
CA LEU A 1 -1.12 -9.31 -10.13
C LEU A 1 -2.06 -8.54 -11.06
N VAL A 2 -1.90 -8.56 -12.41
CA VAL A 2 -2.70 -7.75 -13.35
C VAL A 2 -4.20 -7.96 -13.16
N SER A 3 -4.67 -9.21 -13.06
CA SER A 3 -6.08 -9.51 -12.80
C SER A 3 -6.58 -8.94 -11.47
N SER A 4 -5.73 -8.95 -10.45
CA SER A 4 -6.05 -8.40 -9.14
C SER A 4 -6.16 -6.88 -9.17
N MET A 5 -5.28 -6.20 -9.90
CA MET A 5 -5.34 -4.74 -10.08
C MET A 5 -6.59 -4.30 -10.85
N LYS A 6 -7.06 -5.11 -11.81
CA LYS A 6 -8.35 -4.85 -12.49
C LYS A 6 -9.54 -4.91 -11.54
N LEU A 7 -9.53 -5.83 -10.56
CA LEU A 7 -10.56 -5.88 -9.52
C LEU A 7 -10.56 -4.62 -8.64
N LEU A 8 -9.38 -4.05 -8.37
CA LEU A 8 -9.30 -2.78 -7.66
C LEU A 8 -9.95 -1.64 -8.45
N LEU A 9 -9.65 -1.53 -9.75
CA LEU A 9 -10.21 -0.50 -10.62
C LEU A 9 -11.74 -0.50 -10.66
N ASP A 10 -12.38 -1.67 -10.52
CA ASP A 10 -13.85 -1.80 -10.51
C ASP A 10 -14.48 -1.19 -9.23
N ASN A 11 -13.68 -0.90 -8.21
CA ASN A 11 -14.13 -0.33 -6.95
C ASN A 11 -13.77 1.16 -6.77
N LEU A 12 -13.04 1.74 -7.71
CA LEU A 12 -12.69 3.15 -7.71
C LEU A 12 -13.78 3.96 -8.42
N LYS A 13 -13.85 5.25 -8.10
CA LYS A 13 -14.77 6.21 -8.71
C LYS A 13 -14.12 6.83 -9.96
N ASP A 14 -14.93 7.38 -10.85
CA ASP A 14 -14.45 7.99 -12.09
C ASP A 14 -13.49 9.17 -11.87
N ASP A 15 -13.62 9.89 -10.76
CA ASP A 15 -12.79 11.03 -10.37
C ASP A 15 -11.55 10.61 -9.54
N ASP A 16 -11.42 9.34 -9.16
CA ASP A 16 -10.20 8.80 -8.61
C ASP A 16 -9.11 8.75 -9.68
N ARG A 17 -7.85 8.80 -9.26
CA ARG A 17 -6.71 8.81 -10.19
C ARG A 17 -5.74 7.69 -9.88
N VAL A 18 -5.18 7.10 -10.94
CA VAL A 18 -4.23 5.99 -10.86
C VAL A 18 -2.96 6.36 -11.62
N ALA A 19 -1.81 6.16 -11.00
CA ALA A 19 -0.50 6.14 -11.65
C ALA A 19 0.11 4.74 -11.50
N ILE A 20 0.95 4.32 -12.44
CA ILE A 20 1.63 3.02 -12.40
C ILE A 20 3.13 3.25 -12.51
N VAL A 21 3.84 2.80 -11.49
CA VAL A 21 5.30 2.81 -11.42
C VAL A 21 5.78 1.35 -11.38
N VAL A 22 6.80 1.04 -12.16
CA VAL A 22 7.51 -0.25 -12.12
C VAL A 22 8.89 -0.07 -11.52
N TYR A 23 9.42 -1.14 -10.92
CA TYR A 23 10.74 -1.13 -10.28
C TYR A 23 11.57 -2.41 -10.59
N ALA A 24 11.21 -3.13 -11.64
CA ALA A 24 11.98 -4.26 -12.14
C ALA A 24 13.02 -3.77 -13.16
N GLY A 25 14.30 -3.96 -12.86
CA GLY A 25 15.43 -3.47 -13.66
C GLY A 25 15.79 -2.00 -13.40
N ALA A 26 14.91 -1.10 -13.73
CA ALA A 26 14.98 0.33 -13.37
C ALA A 26 13.62 0.80 -12.88
N ALA A 27 13.59 1.78 -11.98
CA ALA A 27 12.34 2.42 -11.60
C ALA A 27 11.86 3.30 -12.75
N GLY A 28 10.58 3.17 -13.12
CA GLY A 28 10.01 3.91 -14.24
C GLY A 28 8.52 4.18 -14.10
N LEU A 29 8.09 5.34 -14.60
CA LEU A 29 6.68 5.72 -14.70
C LEU A 29 6.08 5.10 -15.97
N VAL A 30 5.19 4.11 -15.81
CA VAL A 30 4.50 3.43 -16.92
C VAL A 30 3.21 4.13 -17.31
N LEU A 31 2.49 4.64 -16.32
CA LEU A 31 1.27 5.42 -16.51
C LEU A 31 1.32 6.65 -15.60
N PRO A 32 1.29 7.86 -16.14
CA PRO A 32 1.12 9.07 -15.34
C PRO A 32 -0.24 9.07 -14.64
N SER A 33 -0.44 9.98 -13.69
CA SER A 33 -1.71 10.09 -12.97
C SER A 33 -2.88 10.28 -13.95
N THR A 34 -3.71 9.24 -14.07
CA THR A 34 -4.80 9.13 -15.05
C THR A 34 -6.11 8.94 -14.30
N PRO A 35 -7.19 9.68 -14.63
CA PRO A 35 -8.49 9.50 -13.99
C PRO A 35 -9.09 8.12 -14.36
N VAL A 36 -9.84 7.54 -13.43
CA VAL A 36 -10.48 6.21 -13.63
C VAL A 36 -11.54 6.25 -14.73
N SER A 37 -12.11 7.41 -15.04
CA SER A 37 -12.95 7.60 -16.23
C SER A 37 -12.25 7.17 -17.54
N GLU A 38 -10.91 7.19 -17.58
CA GLU A 38 -10.10 6.66 -18.68
C GLU A 38 -9.64 5.21 -18.42
N LYS A 39 -10.53 4.37 -17.90
CA LYS A 39 -10.25 2.99 -17.49
C LYS A 39 -9.55 2.15 -18.56
N SER A 40 -9.86 2.36 -19.83
CA SER A 40 -9.22 1.66 -20.96
C SER A 40 -7.70 1.92 -21.03
N SER A 41 -7.27 3.15 -20.78
CA SER A 41 -5.85 3.55 -20.75
C SER A 41 -5.12 2.87 -19.61
N ILE A 42 -5.74 2.83 -18.42
CA ILE A 42 -5.19 2.15 -17.23
C ILE A 42 -5.06 0.64 -17.49
N ILE A 43 -6.11 -0.01 -18.01
CA ILE A 43 -6.10 -1.45 -18.35
C ILE A 43 -5.03 -1.75 -19.41
N SER A 44 -4.88 -0.90 -20.42
CA SER A 44 -3.85 -1.05 -21.45
C SER A 44 -2.43 -0.97 -20.86
N ALA A 45 -2.20 -0.04 -19.92
CA ALA A 45 -0.93 0.05 -19.20
C ALA A 45 -0.67 -1.20 -18.36
N LEU A 46 -1.66 -1.69 -17.60
CA LEU A 46 -1.55 -2.93 -16.82
C LEU A 46 -1.23 -4.16 -17.69
N ASN A 47 -1.84 -4.25 -18.87
CA ASN A 47 -1.61 -5.39 -19.80
C ASN A 47 -0.21 -5.38 -20.44
N ARG A 48 0.47 -4.24 -20.48
CA ARG A 48 1.86 -4.13 -20.97
C ARG A 48 2.91 -4.48 -19.93
N LEU A 49 2.51 -4.63 -18.65
CA LEU A 49 3.45 -5.02 -17.60
C LEU A 49 3.95 -6.44 -17.86
N SER A 50 5.25 -6.62 -17.78
CA SER A 50 5.92 -7.92 -17.87
C SER A 50 6.75 -8.18 -16.64
N ALA A 51 6.83 -9.44 -16.22
CA ALA A 51 7.74 -9.85 -15.17
C ALA A 51 9.17 -9.90 -15.71
N GLY A 52 10.13 -9.39 -14.96
CA GLY A 52 11.56 -9.47 -15.32
C GLY A 52 12.39 -8.35 -14.70
N GLY A 53 13.71 -8.53 -14.71
CA GLY A 53 14.68 -7.55 -14.22
C GLY A 53 15.05 -7.72 -12.73
N SER A 54 16.12 -7.02 -12.32
CA SER A 54 16.53 -6.96 -10.92
C SER A 54 15.67 -5.95 -10.15
N THR A 55 15.43 -6.23 -8.86
CA THR A 55 14.54 -5.42 -8.02
C THR A 55 15.22 -4.15 -7.56
N ALA A 56 14.80 -2.99 -8.06
CA ALA A 56 15.19 -1.66 -7.60
C ALA A 56 14.13 -1.07 -6.64
N GLY A 57 13.70 -1.84 -5.65
CA GLY A 57 12.54 -1.54 -4.80
C GLY A 57 12.60 -0.18 -4.11
N GLY A 58 13.78 0.22 -3.60
CA GLY A 58 13.95 1.52 -2.96
C GLY A 58 13.76 2.71 -3.90
N ALA A 59 14.27 2.63 -5.12
CA ALA A 59 14.07 3.66 -6.13
C ALA A 59 12.61 3.71 -6.60
N GLY A 60 11.96 2.54 -6.74
CA GLY A 60 10.57 2.44 -7.14
C GLY A 60 9.62 3.07 -6.14
N ILE A 61 9.80 2.77 -4.85
CA ILE A 61 8.93 3.34 -3.81
C ILE A 61 9.10 4.86 -3.69
N LYS A 62 10.33 5.35 -3.82
CA LYS A 62 10.60 6.78 -3.82
C LYS A 62 9.89 7.46 -5.00
N LEU A 63 10.05 6.93 -6.21
CA LEU A 63 9.38 7.47 -7.39
C LEU A 63 7.84 7.43 -7.23
N ALA A 64 7.28 6.36 -6.70
CA ALA A 64 5.84 6.26 -6.46
C ALA A 64 5.34 7.34 -5.48
N TYR A 65 6.09 7.61 -4.41
CA TYR A 65 5.76 8.70 -3.49
C TYR A 65 5.91 10.08 -4.11
N ASP A 66 6.92 10.30 -4.93
CA ASP A 66 7.11 11.58 -5.62
C ASP A 66 5.95 11.86 -6.59
N ILE A 67 5.49 10.83 -7.32
CA ILE A 67 4.31 10.93 -8.19
C ILE A 67 3.03 11.16 -7.37
N ALA A 68 2.85 10.46 -6.27
CA ALA A 68 1.69 10.64 -5.38
C ALA A 68 1.65 12.05 -4.78
N GLN A 69 2.80 12.60 -4.39
CA GLN A 69 2.92 13.95 -3.85
C GLN A 69 2.64 15.02 -4.91
N GLN A 70 3.14 14.86 -6.14
CA GLN A 70 2.87 15.78 -7.27
C GLN A 70 1.38 15.82 -7.64
N ASN A 71 0.65 14.74 -7.38
CA ASN A 71 -0.76 14.59 -7.71
C ASN A 71 -1.64 14.50 -6.45
N PHE A 72 -1.18 15.08 -5.35
CA PHE A 72 -1.88 15.01 -4.07
C PHE A 72 -3.28 15.61 -4.18
N LYS A 73 -4.28 14.86 -3.77
CA LYS A 73 -5.68 15.29 -3.75
C LYS A 73 -6.05 15.72 -2.33
N GLU A 74 -6.22 17.01 -2.15
CA GLU A 74 -6.66 17.56 -0.86
C GLU A 74 -8.03 16.97 -0.47
N ASN A 75 -8.19 16.60 0.78
CA ASN A 75 -9.37 15.88 1.29
C ASN A 75 -9.64 14.50 0.63
N GLY A 76 -8.71 13.98 -0.15
CA GLY A 76 -8.73 12.64 -0.72
C GLY A 76 -7.95 11.62 0.13
N ASN A 77 -8.03 10.35 -0.27
CA ASN A 77 -7.16 9.30 0.25
C ASN A 77 -6.00 9.10 -0.73
N ASN A 78 -4.84 9.66 -0.40
CA ASN A 78 -3.64 9.51 -1.20
C ASN A 78 -2.87 8.28 -0.72
N ARG A 79 -2.62 7.32 -1.61
CA ARG A 79 -2.06 6.03 -1.21
C ARG A 79 -1.17 5.42 -2.27
N VAL A 80 -0.02 4.92 -1.84
CA VAL A 80 0.82 4.02 -2.61
C VAL A 80 0.42 2.58 -2.31
N ILE A 81 0.21 1.77 -3.34
CA ILE A 81 -0.01 0.33 -3.23
C ILE A 81 1.22 -0.35 -3.82
N LEU A 82 2.06 -0.89 -2.97
CA LEU A 82 3.24 -1.66 -3.38
C LEU A 82 2.83 -3.11 -3.62
N ALA A 83 3.07 -3.61 -4.82
CA ALA A 83 2.88 -5.01 -5.18
C ALA A 83 4.24 -5.68 -5.39
N THR A 84 4.52 -6.74 -4.62
CA THR A 84 5.80 -7.47 -4.64
C THR A 84 5.58 -8.98 -4.66
N ASP A 85 6.53 -9.72 -5.19
CA ASP A 85 6.55 -11.20 -5.20
C ASP A 85 7.39 -11.81 -4.06
N GLY A 86 7.75 -11.00 -3.06
CA GLY A 86 8.45 -11.43 -1.85
C GLY A 86 9.89 -10.97 -1.72
N ASP A 87 10.61 -10.80 -2.81
CA ASP A 87 11.99 -10.30 -2.81
C ASP A 87 12.07 -8.77 -2.92
N PHE A 88 11.32 -8.08 -2.04
CA PHE A 88 11.43 -6.63 -1.98
C PHE A 88 12.80 -6.23 -1.41
N ASN A 89 13.73 -5.95 -2.31
CA ASN A 89 15.04 -5.44 -1.97
C ASN A 89 15.03 -3.90 -1.99
N THR A 90 15.30 -3.30 -0.84
CA THR A 90 15.39 -1.84 -0.70
C THR A 90 16.62 -1.24 -1.39
N GLY A 91 17.51 -2.07 -1.94
CA GLY A 91 18.77 -1.61 -2.50
C GLY A 91 19.79 -1.26 -1.40
N PRO A 92 20.71 -0.34 -1.67
CA PRO A 92 21.72 0.10 -0.70
C PRO A 92 21.12 0.88 0.48
N SER A 93 19.86 1.31 0.42
CA SER A 93 19.17 1.98 1.52
C SER A 93 18.88 1.00 2.66
N SER A 94 19.17 1.40 3.88
CA SER A 94 18.84 0.60 5.06
C SER A 94 17.31 0.52 5.26
N THR A 95 16.84 -0.49 5.96
CA THR A 95 15.42 -0.59 6.34
C THR A 95 14.97 0.64 7.13
N SER A 96 15.85 1.19 7.97
CA SER A 96 15.59 2.40 8.76
C SER A 96 15.40 3.65 7.87
N ASP A 97 16.19 3.81 6.81
CA ASP A 97 16.02 4.94 5.89
C ASP A 97 14.70 4.84 5.12
N MET A 98 14.32 3.62 4.75
CA MET A 98 13.03 3.36 4.11
C MET A 98 11.85 3.67 5.05
N VAL A 99 11.91 3.21 6.29
CA VAL A 99 10.89 3.48 7.31
C VAL A 99 10.74 4.99 7.51
N ARG A 100 11.88 5.72 7.65
CA ARG A 100 11.87 7.17 7.82
C ARG A 100 11.22 7.90 6.63
N LEU A 101 11.55 7.51 5.40
CA LEU A 101 10.90 8.07 4.21
C LEU A 101 9.39 7.84 4.23
N ILE A 102 8.96 6.64 4.58
CA ILE A 102 7.55 6.27 4.63
C ILE A 102 6.81 7.07 5.71
N GLU A 103 7.41 7.24 6.88
CA GLU A 103 6.85 8.05 7.97
C GLU A 103 6.71 9.53 7.57
N GLU A 104 7.74 10.10 6.93
CA GLU A 104 7.68 11.46 6.39
C GLU A 104 6.52 11.62 5.40
N LYS A 105 6.31 10.65 4.49
CA LYS A 105 5.23 10.69 3.50
C LYS A 105 3.85 10.44 4.12
N ARG A 106 3.77 9.56 5.13
CA ARG A 106 2.55 9.37 5.93
C ARG A 106 2.11 10.66 6.61
N ASP A 107 3.04 11.39 7.20
CA ASP A 107 2.75 12.64 7.89
C ASP A 107 2.30 13.75 6.93
N LEU A 108 2.65 13.65 5.65
CA LEU A 108 2.10 14.46 4.56
C LEU A 108 0.73 13.94 4.05
N GLY A 109 0.19 12.84 4.60
CA GLY A 109 -1.10 12.28 4.22
C GLY A 109 -1.05 11.31 3.05
N ILE A 110 0.12 10.75 2.71
CA ILE A 110 0.28 9.73 1.67
C ILE A 110 0.59 8.39 2.35
N TYR A 111 -0.35 7.47 2.31
CA TYR A 111 -0.29 6.18 2.98
C TYR A 111 0.32 5.08 2.12
N LEU A 112 0.75 3.97 2.75
CA LEU A 112 1.33 2.82 2.06
C LEU A 112 0.57 1.53 2.42
N THR A 113 0.11 0.82 1.40
CA THR A 113 -0.38 -0.56 1.53
C THR A 113 0.55 -1.48 0.75
N ILE A 114 0.86 -2.64 1.29
CA ILE A 114 1.71 -3.63 0.64
C ILE A 114 0.90 -4.88 0.32
N THR A 115 1.05 -5.39 -0.89
CA THR A 115 0.44 -6.64 -1.33
C THR A 115 1.53 -7.58 -1.84
N GLY A 116 1.71 -8.69 -1.12
CA GLY A 116 2.64 -9.77 -1.50
C GLY A 116 1.94 -10.79 -2.40
N PHE A 117 2.54 -11.14 -3.54
CA PHE A 117 2.02 -12.11 -4.49
C PHE A 117 2.95 -13.31 -4.62
N GLY A 118 2.42 -14.55 -4.58
CA GLY A 118 3.19 -15.75 -4.89
C GLY A 118 3.06 -16.84 -3.83
N MET A 119 3.84 -17.92 -3.98
CA MET A 119 3.95 -19.01 -3.01
C MET A 119 5.42 -19.14 -2.60
N GLY A 120 5.78 -18.67 -1.40
CA GLY A 120 7.18 -18.78 -0.95
C GLY A 120 7.46 -18.16 0.42
N ASN A 121 8.71 -18.23 0.85
CA ASN A 121 9.18 -17.69 2.13
C ASN A 121 9.20 -16.15 2.09
N TYR A 122 8.13 -15.55 2.51
CA TYR A 122 8.05 -14.10 2.69
C TYR A 122 8.73 -13.66 3.98
N LYS A 123 9.40 -12.52 3.91
CA LYS A 123 9.85 -11.79 5.12
C LYS A 123 8.70 -10.96 5.66
N ASP A 124 7.60 -11.63 6.06
CA ASP A 124 6.34 -11.01 6.47
C ASP A 124 6.53 -9.92 7.52
N GLY A 125 7.32 -10.17 8.55
CA GLY A 125 7.54 -9.19 9.62
C GLY A 125 8.13 -7.86 9.13
N ARG A 126 8.96 -7.88 8.07
CA ARG A 126 9.49 -6.64 7.47
C ARG A 126 8.43 -5.89 6.68
N MET A 127 7.59 -6.60 5.93
CA MET A 127 6.52 -5.99 5.14
C MET A 127 5.44 -5.41 6.04
N GLU A 128 5.11 -6.08 7.14
CA GLU A 128 4.24 -5.54 8.20
C GLU A 128 4.81 -4.27 8.82
N GLN A 129 6.08 -4.28 9.23
CA GLN A 129 6.73 -3.10 9.80
C GLN A 129 6.67 -1.90 8.84
N ILE A 130 6.99 -2.11 7.56
CA ILE A 130 7.00 -1.07 6.54
C ILE A 130 5.58 -0.55 6.26
N SER A 131 4.59 -1.43 6.13
CA SER A 131 3.20 -1.02 5.90
C SER A 131 2.59 -0.29 7.10
N ASN A 132 2.90 -0.73 8.32
CA ASN A 132 2.47 -0.08 9.56
C ASN A 132 3.05 1.33 9.69
N ALA A 133 4.34 1.52 9.36
CA ALA A 133 4.98 2.83 9.31
C ALA A 133 4.24 3.79 8.35
N GLY A 134 3.65 3.27 7.28
CA GLY A 134 2.88 4.00 6.28
C GLY A 134 1.37 4.12 6.55
N ASN A 135 0.88 3.84 7.76
CA ASN A 135 -0.56 3.81 8.08
C ASN A 135 -1.37 2.95 7.09
N GLY A 136 -0.81 1.82 6.69
CA GLY A 136 -1.43 0.88 5.78
C GLY A 136 -1.43 -0.53 6.32
N ASN A 137 -1.74 -1.46 5.44
CA ASN A 137 -1.84 -2.88 5.75
C ASN A 137 -0.90 -3.68 4.86
N TYR A 138 -0.46 -4.84 5.35
CA TYR A 138 0.18 -5.86 4.56
C TYR A 138 -0.84 -6.97 4.27
N PHE A 139 -0.96 -7.36 3.00
CA PHE A 139 -1.83 -8.44 2.54
C PHE A 139 -1.02 -9.44 1.74
N TYR A 140 -1.18 -10.72 2.05
CA TYR A 140 -0.62 -11.81 1.27
C TYR A 140 -1.67 -12.40 0.32
N ILE A 141 -1.33 -12.48 -0.96
CA ILE A 141 -2.25 -12.90 -2.03
C ILE A 141 -1.65 -14.10 -2.77
N ASP A 142 -2.06 -15.29 -2.40
CA ASP A 142 -1.62 -16.56 -2.99
C ASP A 142 -2.52 -17.01 -4.14
N ASN A 143 -3.78 -16.56 -4.16
CA ASN A 143 -4.76 -16.95 -5.17
C ASN A 143 -5.75 -15.83 -5.48
N ILE A 144 -6.56 -16.04 -6.55
CA ILE A 144 -7.54 -15.05 -7.02
C ILE A 144 -8.69 -14.82 -6.04
N ARG A 145 -9.02 -15.78 -5.17
CA ARG A 145 -10.08 -15.63 -4.16
C ARG A 145 -9.61 -14.67 -3.06
N GLU A 146 -8.37 -14.82 -2.61
CA GLU A 146 -7.76 -13.90 -1.66
C GLU A 146 -7.62 -12.51 -2.28
N ALA A 147 -7.20 -12.40 -3.56
CA ALA A 147 -7.19 -11.15 -4.28
C ALA A 147 -8.56 -10.44 -4.26
N LYS A 148 -9.65 -11.18 -4.50
CA LYS A 148 -11.01 -10.62 -4.42
C LYS A 148 -11.35 -10.14 -3.02
N LYS A 149 -11.00 -10.91 -1.98
CA LYS A 149 -11.23 -10.51 -0.59
C LYS A 149 -10.48 -9.21 -0.28
N VAL A 150 -9.18 -9.16 -0.58
CA VAL A 150 -8.33 -8.00 -0.32
C VAL A 150 -8.80 -6.76 -1.10
N PHE A 151 -8.90 -6.84 -2.43
CA PHE A 151 -9.14 -5.66 -3.27
C PHE A 151 -10.59 -5.20 -3.30
N VAL A 152 -11.56 -6.09 -3.06
CA VAL A 152 -12.99 -5.75 -3.10
C VAL A 152 -13.55 -5.42 -1.73
N ARG A 153 -13.09 -6.09 -0.66
CA ARG A 153 -13.62 -5.90 0.69
C ARG A 153 -12.69 -5.08 1.59
N GLU A 154 -11.47 -5.57 1.78
CA GLU A 154 -10.57 -5.02 2.80
C GLU A 154 -9.93 -3.70 2.35
N LEU A 155 -9.42 -3.64 1.12
CA LEU A 155 -8.83 -2.41 0.60
C LEU A 155 -9.88 -1.31 0.43
N ARG A 156 -11.10 -1.67 0.02
CA ARG A 156 -12.21 -0.71 -0.05
C ARG A 156 -12.49 -0.08 1.31
N ALA A 157 -12.48 -0.86 2.40
CA ALA A 157 -12.65 -0.32 3.75
C ALA A 157 -11.51 0.65 4.12
N ASN A 158 -10.29 0.38 3.66
CA ASN A 158 -9.11 1.20 3.93
C ASN A 158 -8.97 2.42 2.99
N LEU A 159 -9.66 2.43 1.84
CA LEU A 159 -9.67 3.57 0.93
C LEU A 159 -10.56 4.73 1.43
N PHE A 160 -11.44 4.48 2.38
CA PHE A 160 -12.29 5.51 2.97
C PHE A 160 -11.85 5.77 4.42
N THR A 161 -11.18 6.90 4.65
CA THR A 161 -10.86 7.35 6.01
C THR A 161 -12.13 7.79 6.70
N ILE A 162 -12.59 7.01 7.69
CA ILE A 162 -13.81 7.32 8.47
C ILE A 162 -13.48 8.31 9.59
N ALA A 163 -12.28 8.19 10.19
CA ALA A 163 -11.81 9.05 11.27
C ALA A 163 -10.29 9.11 11.27
N LYS A 164 -9.73 10.22 11.72
CA LYS A 164 -8.30 10.42 11.97
C LYS A 164 -8.06 10.54 13.47
N ASP A 165 -6.88 10.20 13.92
CA ASP A 165 -6.43 10.33 15.32
C ASP A 165 -7.40 9.66 16.33
N VAL A 166 -7.90 8.47 15.97
CA VAL A 166 -8.81 7.70 16.82
C VAL A 166 -8.09 7.27 18.08
N LYS A 167 -8.66 7.63 19.24
CA LYS A 167 -8.19 7.20 20.56
C LYS A 167 -9.26 6.33 21.21
N ILE A 168 -8.85 5.13 21.63
CA ILE A 168 -9.71 4.23 22.40
C ILE A 168 -9.34 4.37 23.87
N GLN A 169 -10.29 4.80 24.69
CA GLN A 169 -10.11 4.88 26.14
C GLN A 169 -10.98 3.82 26.81
N VAL A 170 -10.36 2.94 27.59
CA VAL A 170 -11.06 1.96 28.40
C VAL A 170 -11.00 2.37 29.86
N GLN A 171 -12.16 2.56 30.48
CA GLN A 171 -12.28 2.86 31.90
C GLN A 171 -12.82 1.67 32.64
N PHE A 172 -12.02 1.11 33.55
CA PHE A 172 -12.43 0.02 34.41
C PHE A 172 -13.13 0.53 35.68
N ASN A 173 -14.14 -0.22 36.16
CA ASN A 173 -14.76 0.07 37.43
C ASN A 173 -13.80 -0.28 38.57
N PRO A 174 -13.29 0.70 39.36
CA PRO A 174 -12.28 0.45 40.39
C PRO A 174 -12.80 -0.42 41.55
N ALA A 175 -14.12 -0.52 41.72
CA ALA A 175 -14.73 -1.40 42.73
C ALA A 175 -14.73 -2.89 42.31
N LYS A 176 -14.48 -3.20 41.03
CA LYS A 176 -14.54 -4.57 40.49
C LYS A 176 -13.23 -5.02 39.86
N VAL A 177 -12.36 -4.12 39.43
CA VAL A 177 -11.09 -4.43 38.76
C VAL A 177 -9.95 -3.88 39.60
N HIS A 178 -9.18 -4.79 40.20
CA HIS A 178 -8.07 -4.44 41.07
C HIS A 178 -6.83 -3.97 40.28
N SER A 179 -6.55 -4.63 39.14
CA SER A 179 -5.42 -4.30 38.27
C SER A 179 -5.70 -4.74 36.82
N TYR A 180 -5.07 -4.09 35.89
CA TYR A 180 -5.14 -4.43 34.47
C TYR A 180 -3.81 -4.14 33.77
N ARG A 181 -3.57 -4.76 32.64
CA ARG A 181 -2.46 -4.44 31.74
C ARG A 181 -2.90 -4.54 30.29
N LEU A 182 -2.27 -3.74 29.43
CA LEU A 182 -2.38 -3.88 28.00
C LEU A 182 -1.57 -5.10 27.53
N ILE A 183 -2.09 -5.86 26.57
CA ILE A 183 -1.40 -7.00 25.96
C ILE A 183 -1.30 -6.73 24.46
N GLY A 184 -0.09 -6.78 23.90
CA GLY A 184 0.14 -6.71 22.46
C GLY A 184 0.30 -5.31 21.86
N TYR A 185 0.42 -4.27 22.68
CA TYR A 185 0.65 -2.89 22.25
C TYR A 185 1.63 -2.21 23.21
N GLU A 186 2.80 -2.82 23.37
CA GLU A 186 3.89 -2.26 24.17
C GLU A 186 4.85 -1.46 23.31
#